data_ece6e77b9addec7e74f87b6480e481d2
#
_entry.id   ece6e77b9addec7e74f87b6480e481d2
#
_cell.length_a   1.000
_cell.length_b   1.000
_cell.length_c   1.000
_cell.angle_alpha   90.00
_cell.angle_beta   90.00
_cell.angle_gamma   90.00
#
_symmetry.space_group_name_H-M   'P 1'
#
loop_
_entity.id
_entity.type
_entity.pdbx_description
1 polymer ?
#
loop_
_entity_poly.entity_id
_entity_poly.type
_entity_poly.pdbx_seq_one_letter_code
_entity_poly.pdbx_strand_id
1 'polypeptide(L)'
;MTQIPLDKLESILDRSSELEKSLSSELSSEDYVKFSKEYSEIEPLKNAIVDWKKFQTESEELNDIINDDSSDPEMLDLAKTELEELKENILQIEESIQLMLLPKDKADANDVILEIRAGTGGDEAAIFAGDLYRMYQRYSDLNKWKTQIMALSDGDVGGYKEIILSISGENVFSKLKFESGVHRVQRVPATESSGRIHTSAATVAVLPEPEDVDVDVQDKDIRIDVFRASGPGGQSVNTTDLSLIHISEPT
;
A
#
# COMPACT_ATOMS: atom_id res chain seq x y z
N MET A 1 -13.88 24.28 -10.24
CA MET A 1 -13.46 24.23 -8.83
C MET A 1 -14.41 23.27 -8.13
N THR A 2 -13.92 22.10 -7.75
CA THR A 2 -14.70 21.10 -7.01
C THR A 2 -14.78 21.60 -5.58
N GLN A 3 -15.97 21.96 -5.12
CA GLN A 3 -16.17 22.43 -3.74
C GLN A 3 -15.77 21.33 -2.76
N ILE A 4 -14.88 21.65 -1.83
CA ILE A 4 -14.54 20.75 -0.73
C ILE A 4 -15.80 20.59 0.14
N PRO A 5 -16.22 19.37 0.46
CA PRO A 5 -17.42 19.14 1.28
C PRO A 5 -17.14 19.54 2.74
N LEU A 6 -17.60 20.72 3.13
CA LEU A 6 -17.37 21.29 4.46
C LEU A 6 -17.82 20.35 5.59
N ASP A 7 -18.98 19.68 5.41
CA ASP A 7 -19.52 18.73 6.39
C ASP A 7 -18.53 17.58 6.70
N LYS A 8 -17.77 17.12 5.67
CA LYS A 8 -16.73 16.11 5.87
C LYS A 8 -15.53 16.66 6.65
N LEU A 9 -15.14 17.90 6.39
CA LEU A 9 -14.01 18.53 7.11
C LEU A 9 -14.34 18.69 8.59
N GLU A 10 -15.58 19.11 8.92
CA GLU A 10 -16.04 19.23 10.30
C GLU A 10 -16.05 17.86 11.00
N SER A 11 -16.60 16.84 10.34
CA SER A 11 -16.62 15.49 10.91
C SER A 11 -15.23 14.94 11.21
N ILE A 12 -14.22 15.27 10.41
CA ILE A 12 -12.82 14.87 10.63
C ILE A 12 -12.21 15.61 11.83
N LEU A 13 -12.47 16.90 11.98
CA LEU A 13 -12.01 17.68 13.13
C LEU A 13 -12.65 17.17 14.43
N ASP A 14 -13.95 16.88 14.42
CA ASP A 14 -14.65 16.31 15.56
C ASP A 14 -14.09 14.94 15.92
N ARG A 15 -13.89 14.07 14.93
CA ARG A 15 -13.29 12.75 15.14
C ARG A 15 -11.87 12.85 15.71
N SER A 16 -11.04 13.75 15.20
CA SER A 16 -9.70 14.00 15.74
C SER A 16 -9.75 14.43 17.20
N SER A 17 -10.69 15.34 17.54
CA SER A 17 -10.88 15.80 18.95
C SER A 17 -11.36 14.68 19.88
N GLU A 18 -12.24 13.78 19.41
CA GLU A 18 -12.66 12.60 20.16
C GLU A 18 -11.49 11.64 20.41
N LEU A 19 -10.65 11.40 19.39
CA LEU A 19 -9.46 10.55 19.53
C LEU A 19 -8.44 11.14 20.51
N GLU A 20 -8.20 12.44 20.48
CA GLU A 20 -7.32 13.13 21.44
C GLU A 20 -7.83 12.98 22.87
N LYS A 21 -9.13 13.14 23.09
CA LYS A 21 -9.75 12.95 24.41
C LYS A 21 -9.66 11.50 24.87
N SER A 22 -9.87 10.55 23.94
CA SER A 22 -9.78 9.14 24.26
C SER A 22 -8.35 8.74 24.61
N LEU A 23 -7.36 9.18 23.84
CA LEU A 23 -5.93 8.90 24.07
C LEU A 23 -5.41 9.52 25.38
N SER A 24 -6.08 10.58 25.91
CA SER A 24 -5.76 11.16 27.20
C SER A 24 -6.45 10.48 28.38
N SER A 25 -7.32 9.51 28.16
CA SER A 25 -7.98 8.71 29.18
C SER A 25 -7.27 7.37 29.42
N GLU A 26 -7.60 6.67 30.52
CA GLU A 26 -7.13 5.32 30.75
C GLU A 26 -7.78 4.35 29.75
N LEU A 27 -6.97 3.80 28.85
CA LEU A 27 -7.37 2.86 27.82
C LEU A 27 -6.73 1.48 28.01
N SER A 28 -7.33 0.44 27.44
CA SER A 28 -6.65 -0.85 27.26
C SER A 28 -5.48 -0.71 26.30
N SER A 29 -4.47 -1.57 26.41
CA SER A 29 -3.32 -1.53 25.49
C SER A 29 -3.74 -1.69 24.01
N GLU A 30 -4.76 -2.50 23.75
CA GLU A 30 -5.27 -2.74 22.40
C GLU A 30 -6.00 -1.52 21.83
N ASP A 31 -6.87 -0.88 22.64
CA ASP A 31 -7.58 0.34 22.24
C ASP A 31 -6.61 1.50 22.04
N TYR A 32 -5.59 1.61 22.88
CA TYR A 32 -4.56 2.64 22.73
C TYR A 32 -3.83 2.53 21.38
N VAL A 33 -3.41 1.33 21.01
CA VAL A 33 -2.74 1.09 19.72
C VAL A 33 -3.66 1.42 18.55
N LYS A 34 -4.93 1.00 18.63
CA LYS A 34 -5.95 1.26 17.60
C LYS A 34 -6.20 2.75 17.41
N PHE A 35 -6.45 3.48 18.50
CA PHE A 35 -6.73 4.91 18.43
C PHE A 35 -5.50 5.75 18.06
N SER A 36 -4.31 5.34 18.50
CA SER A 36 -3.06 5.98 18.10
C SER A 36 -2.80 5.84 16.60
N LYS A 37 -3.08 4.67 16.02
CA LYS A 37 -2.96 4.44 14.57
C LYS A 37 -3.97 5.31 13.81
N GLU A 38 -5.25 5.30 14.22
CA GLU A 38 -6.30 6.11 13.59
C GLU A 38 -5.97 7.62 13.69
N TYR A 39 -5.49 8.07 14.84
CA TYR A 39 -5.08 9.47 15.03
C TYR A 39 -3.94 9.87 14.10
N SER A 40 -2.92 9.05 14.02
CA SER A 40 -1.75 9.27 13.14
C SER A 40 -2.13 9.33 11.65
N GLU A 41 -3.17 8.60 11.23
CA GLU A 41 -3.70 8.65 9.86
C GLU A 41 -4.49 9.93 9.57
N ILE A 42 -5.19 10.47 10.58
CA ILE A 42 -6.03 11.68 10.45
C ILE A 42 -5.23 12.96 10.67
N GLU A 43 -4.17 12.93 11.48
CA GLU A 43 -3.40 14.12 11.90
C GLU A 43 -2.91 15.00 10.73
N PRO A 44 -2.34 14.47 9.63
CA PRO A 44 -1.92 15.29 8.49
C PRO A 44 -3.07 16.06 7.86
N LEU A 45 -4.25 15.40 7.72
CA LEU A 45 -5.44 16.01 7.17
C LEU A 45 -6.02 17.07 8.12
N LYS A 46 -6.04 16.80 9.44
CA LYS A 46 -6.44 17.78 10.45
C LYS A 46 -5.59 19.05 10.35
N ASN A 47 -4.26 18.91 10.29
CA ASN A 47 -3.35 20.04 10.20
C ASN A 47 -3.62 20.86 8.93
N ALA A 48 -3.79 20.21 7.78
CA ALA A 48 -4.12 20.86 6.53
C ALA A 48 -5.47 21.62 6.61
N ILE A 49 -6.49 21.06 7.28
CA ILE A 49 -7.79 21.73 7.47
C ILE A 49 -7.64 22.96 8.38
N VAL A 50 -6.84 22.87 9.44
CA VAL A 50 -6.61 23.99 10.36
C VAL A 50 -5.88 25.13 9.64
N ASP A 51 -4.85 24.81 8.86
CA ASP A 51 -4.11 25.81 8.09
C ASP A 51 -4.99 26.45 7.01
N TRP A 52 -5.84 25.64 6.33
CA TRP A 52 -6.80 26.15 5.36
C TRP A 52 -7.80 27.14 5.99
N LYS A 53 -8.37 26.82 7.17
CA LYS A 53 -9.27 27.72 7.90
C LYS A 53 -8.55 29.01 8.31
N LYS A 54 -7.30 28.91 8.76
CA LYS A 54 -6.47 30.07 9.10
C LYS A 54 -6.27 30.97 7.90
N PHE A 55 -5.88 30.43 6.74
CA PHE A 55 -5.70 31.20 5.52
C PHE A 55 -6.99 31.83 5.02
N GLN A 56 -8.14 31.19 5.19
CA GLN A 56 -9.45 31.77 4.89
C GLN A 56 -9.70 33.01 5.74
N THR A 57 -9.48 32.91 7.06
CA THR A 57 -9.67 34.05 7.99
C THR A 57 -8.71 35.20 7.67
N GLU A 58 -7.44 34.90 7.41
CA GLU A 58 -6.45 35.90 7.00
C GLU A 58 -6.84 36.59 5.67
N SER A 59 -7.40 35.82 4.73
CA SER A 59 -7.91 36.37 3.47
C SER A 59 -9.11 37.30 3.65
N GLU A 60 -10.00 37.01 4.59
CA GLU A 60 -11.12 37.86 4.95
C GLU A 60 -10.61 39.16 5.60
N GLU A 61 -9.70 39.07 6.55
CA GLU A 61 -9.07 40.25 7.22
C GLU A 61 -8.35 41.14 6.21
N LEU A 62 -7.59 40.59 5.26
CA LEU A 62 -6.92 41.38 4.21
C LEU A 62 -7.92 42.03 3.27
N ASN A 63 -9.02 41.36 2.92
CA ASN A 63 -10.08 41.97 2.12
C ASN A 63 -10.77 43.12 2.86
N ASP A 64 -10.99 43.02 4.16
CA ASP A 64 -11.56 44.09 4.97
C ASP A 64 -10.63 45.31 4.96
N ILE A 65 -9.31 45.12 5.10
CA ILE A 65 -8.32 46.21 4.99
C ILE A 65 -8.33 46.90 3.60
N ILE A 66 -8.46 46.07 2.54
CA ILE A 66 -8.49 46.58 1.17
C ILE A 66 -9.76 47.40 0.88
N ASN A 67 -10.87 47.02 1.52
CA ASN A 67 -12.19 47.68 1.33
C ASN A 67 -12.40 48.85 2.30
N ASP A 68 -11.49 49.10 3.24
CA ASP A 68 -11.57 50.25 4.14
C ASP A 68 -11.01 51.51 3.45
N ASP A 69 -11.88 52.46 3.14
CA ASP A 69 -11.55 53.74 2.49
C ASP A 69 -10.58 54.62 3.33
N SER A 70 -10.38 54.27 4.61
CA SER A 70 -9.48 54.99 5.52
C SER A 70 -8.04 54.45 5.55
N SER A 71 -7.75 53.34 4.85
CA SER A 71 -6.46 52.67 4.86
C SER A 71 -5.37 53.48 4.10
N ASP A 72 -4.15 53.45 4.64
CA ASP A 72 -2.98 54.08 4.01
C ASP A 72 -2.64 53.41 2.65
N PRO A 73 -2.29 54.19 1.60
CA PRO A 73 -1.91 53.63 0.30
C PRO A 73 -0.80 52.56 0.34
N GLU A 74 0.19 52.72 1.22
CA GLU A 74 1.26 51.72 1.41
C GLU A 74 0.71 50.40 2.00
N MET A 75 -0.23 50.50 2.95
CA MET A 75 -0.85 49.38 3.59
C MET A 75 -1.78 48.63 2.60
N LEU A 76 -2.46 49.34 1.71
CA LEU A 76 -3.28 48.76 0.66
C LEU A 76 -2.45 47.98 -0.37
N ASP A 77 -1.27 48.45 -0.75
CA ASP A 77 -0.41 47.77 -1.71
C ASP A 77 0.17 46.48 -1.08
N LEU A 78 0.60 46.57 0.16
CA LEU A 78 1.06 45.39 0.93
C LEU A 78 -0.04 44.37 1.06
N ALA A 79 -1.24 44.75 1.50
CA ALA A 79 -2.37 43.86 1.68
C ALA A 79 -2.79 43.15 0.37
N LYS A 80 -2.69 43.83 -0.77
CA LYS A 80 -2.96 43.21 -2.09
C LYS A 80 -1.92 42.16 -2.44
N THR A 81 -0.65 42.44 -2.19
CA THR A 81 0.44 41.50 -2.47
C THR A 81 0.31 40.24 -1.60
N GLU A 82 0.08 40.43 -0.31
CA GLU A 82 -0.14 39.33 0.62
C GLU A 82 -1.41 38.51 0.27
N LEU A 83 -2.48 39.16 -0.19
CA LEU A 83 -3.70 38.49 -0.62
C LEU A 83 -3.46 37.61 -1.87
N GLU A 84 -2.61 38.03 -2.80
CA GLU A 84 -2.25 37.21 -3.98
C GLU A 84 -1.46 35.98 -3.57
N GLU A 85 -0.45 36.11 -2.73
CA GLU A 85 0.33 34.99 -2.20
C GLU A 85 -0.56 34.02 -1.39
N LEU A 86 -1.46 34.56 -0.58
CA LEU A 86 -2.37 33.76 0.22
C LEU A 86 -3.35 32.96 -0.63
N LYS A 87 -3.85 33.53 -1.74
CA LYS A 87 -4.72 32.81 -2.69
C LYS A 87 -4.01 31.60 -3.33
N GLU A 88 -2.73 31.74 -3.66
CA GLU A 88 -1.94 30.61 -4.18
C GLU A 88 -1.79 29.50 -3.12
N ASN A 89 -1.51 29.89 -1.87
CA ASN A 89 -1.41 28.95 -0.76
C ASN A 89 -2.73 28.23 -0.49
N ILE A 90 -3.86 28.95 -0.54
CA ILE A 90 -5.20 28.35 -0.39
C ILE A 90 -5.45 27.30 -1.48
N LEU A 91 -5.12 27.60 -2.75
CA LEU A 91 -5.30 26.64 -3.83
C LEU A 91 -4.45 25.38 -3.63
N GLN A 92 -3.18 25.53 -3.22
CA GLN A 92 -2.31 24.38 -2.97
C GLN A 92 -2.80 23.51 -1.82
N ILE A 93 -3.27 24.12 -0.73
CA ILE A 93 -3.76 23.37 0.42
C ILE A 93 -5.11 22.71 0.10
N GLU A 94 -5.98 23.33 -0.70
CA GLU A 94 -7.22 22.74 -1.19
C GLU A 94 -6.97 21.49 -2.04
N GLU A 95 -6.02 21.54 -2.96
CA GLU A 95 -5.62 20.37 -3.74
C GLU A 95 -5.07 19.25 -2.85
N SER A 96 -4.25 19.60 -1.86
CA SER A 96 -3.71 18.64 -0.89
C SER A 96 -4.81 17.97 -0.05
N ILE A 97 -5.77 18.76 0.46
CA ILE A 97 -6.92 18.24 1.19
C ILE A 97 -7.76 17.31 0.32
N GLN A 98 -8.02 17.66 -0.95
CA GLN A 98 -8.77 16.81 -1.87
C GLN A 98 -8.08 15.47 -2.10
N LEU A 99 -6.76 15.47 -2.26
CA LEU A 99 -5.97 14.24 -2.40
C LEU A 99 -6.02 13.37 -1.14
N MET A 100 -5.95 13.99 0.05
CA MET A 100 -6.03 13.27 1.33
C MET A 100 -7.43 12.72 1.62
N LEU A 101 -8.48 13.33 1.06
CA LEU A 101 -9.87 12.86 1.19
C LEU A 101 -10.22 11.68 0.27
N LEU A 102 -9.35 11.32 -0.68
CA LEU A 102 -9.56 10.14 -1.49
C LEU A 102 -9.50 8.88 -0.63
N PRO A 103 -10.42 7.94 -0.83
CA PRO A 103 -10.39 6.68 -0.09
C PRO A 103 -9.09 5.94 -0.37
N LYS A 104 -8.32 5.69 0.68
CA LYS A 104 -7.12 4.86 0.60
C LYS A 104 -7.56 3.39 0.55
N ASP A 105 -6.97 2.63 -0.36
CA ASP A 105 -7.12 1.18 -0.38
C ASP A 105 -6.38 0.61 0.85
N LYS A 106 -7.05 -0.23 1.63
CA LYS A 106 -6.43 -0.87 2.80
C LYS A 106 -5.21 -1.70 2.41
N ALA A 107 -5.25 -2.29 1.22
CA ALA A 107 -4.14 -3.07 0.68
C ALA A 107 -2.89 -2.21 0.38
N ASP A 108 -3.03 -0.89 0.21
CA ASP A 108 -1.91 0.00 -0.11
C ASP A 108 -0.80 0.02 0.95
N ALA A 109 -1.15 -0.27 2.20
CA ALA A 109 -0.20 -0.36 3.32
C ALA A 109 0.52 -1.70 3.43
N ASN A 110 0.06 -2.73 2.70
CA ASN A 110 0.58 -4.08 2.81
C ASN A 110 1.95 -4.22 2.15
N ASP A 111 2.68 -5.21 2.62
CA ASP A 111 3.86 -5.75 1.96
C ASP A 111 3.46 -6.45 0.65
N VAL A 112 4.42 -6.77 -0.19
CA VAL A 112 4.17 -7.27 -1.54
C VAL A 112 4.87 -8.59 -1.78
N ILE A 113 4.14 -9.53 -2.39
CA ILE A 113 4.71 -10.68 -3.08
C ILE A 113 4.79 -10.32 -4.56
N LEU A 114 6.03 -10.18 -5.06
CA LEU A 114 6.33 -9.88 -6.44
C LEU A 114 6.80 -11.16 -7.15
N GLU A 115 6.07 -11.57 -8.18
CA GLU A 115 6.40 -12.72 -9.01
C GLU A 115 6.78 -12.25 -10.41
N ILE A 116 7.92 -12.70 -10.92
CA ILE A 116 8.40 -12.43 -12.27
C ILE A 116 8.58 -13.76 -12.98
N ARG A 117 7.85 -13.95 -14.08
CA ARG A 117 7.96 -15.14 -14.94
C ARG A 117 8.44 -14.77 -16.32
N ALA A 118 9.40 -15.52 -16.84
CA ALA A 118 9.79 -15.44 -18.24
C ALA A 118 8.62 -15.87 -19.12
N GLY A 119 8.30 -15.03 -20.11
CA GLY A 119 7.25 -15.29 -21.10
C GLY A 119 7.83 -15.80 -22.43
N THR A 120 7.25 -15.32 -23.53
CA THR A 120 7.71 -15.66 -24.88
C THR A 120 9.07 -15.00 -25.18
N GLY A 121 10.01 -15.74 -25.75
CA GLY A 121 11.34 -15.25 -26.15
C GLY A 121 12.49 -16.18 -25.77
N GLY A 122 12.21 -17.39 -25.26
CA GLY A 122 13.21 -18.40 -24.92
C GLY A 122 14.20 -17.89 -23.84
N ASP A 123 15.48 -18.15 -24.05
CA ASP A 123 16.55 -17.78 -23.10
C ASP A 123 16.63 -16.28 -22.84
N GLU A 124 16.35 -15.45 -23.87
CA GLU A 124 16.34 -13.99 -23.72
C GLU A 124 15.21 -13.51 -22.79
N ALA A 125 14.08 -14.19 -22.77
CA ALA A 125 13.01 -13.87 -21.82
C ALA A 125 13.43 -14.17 -20.37
N ALA A 126 14.19 -15.24 -20.14
CA ALA A 126 14.74 -15.55 -18.82
C ALA A 126 15.81 -14.53 -18.38
N ILE A 127 16.67 -14.08 -19.30
CA ILE A 127 17.65 -13.01 -19.04
C ILE A 127 16.91 -11.70 -18.72
N PHE A 128 15.85 -11.38 -19.45
CA PHE A 128 15.03 -10.19 -19.21
C PHE A 128 14.31 -10.24 -17.86
N ALA A 129 13.80 -11.40 -17.44
CA ALA A 129 13.25 -11.57 -16.10
C ALA A 129 14.30 -11.28 -15.01
N GLY A 130 15.55 -11.68 -15.23
CA GLY A 130 16.68 -11.33 -14.38
C GLY A 130 17.01 -9.84 -14.35
N ASP A 131 16.84 -9.14 -15.49
CA ASP A 131 17.00 -7.68 -15.55
C ASP A 131 15.91 -6.97 -14.77
N LEU A 132 14.64 -7.40 -14.89
CA LEU A 132 13.51 -6.87 -14.12
C LEU A 132 13.73 -7.09 -12.61
N TYR A 133 14.17 -8.29 -12.21
CA TYR A 133 14.52 -8.55 -10.82
C TYR A 133 15.55 -7.55 -10.28
N ARG A 134 16.64 -7.33 -11.00
CA ARG A 134 17.67 -6.36 -10.59
C ARG A 134 17.13 -4.93 -10.55
N MET A 135 16.23 -4.57 -11.46
CA MET A 135 15.57 -3.27 -11.46
C MET A 135 14.74 -3.08 -10.19
N TYR A 136 13.86 -4.04 -9.86
CA TYR A 136 13.02 -3.94 -8.65
C TYR A 136 13.83 -4.01 -7.36
N GLN A 137 14.89 -4.82 -7.32
CA GLN A 137 15.79 -4.86 -6.17
C GLN A 137 16.43 -3.48 -5.92
N ARG A 138 16.99 -2.84 -6.96
CA ARG A 138 17.56 -1.50 -6.83
C ARG A 138 16.54 -0.45 -6.46
N TYR A 139 15.34 -0.55 -7.01
CA TYR A 139 14.24 0.35 -6.66
C TYR A 139 13.84 0.21 -5.19
N SER A 140 13.80 -1.02 -4.69
CA SER A 140 13.54 -1.31 -3.28
C SER A 140 14.63 -0.73 -2.38
N ASP A 141 15.91 -0.88 -2.75
CA ASP A 141 17.02 -0.31 -1.99
C ASP A 141 16.93 1.22 -1.90
N LEU A 142 16.57 1.90 -3.00
CA LEU A 142 16.38 3.36 -3.02
C LEU A 142 15.25 3.83 -2.10
N ASN A 143 14.19 3.02 -1.97
CA ASN A 143 13.06 3.31 -1.08
C ASN A 143 13.28 2.76 0.35
N LYS A 144 14.44 2.15 0.64
CA LYS A 144 14.78 1.51 1.93
C LYS A 144 13.85 0.35 2.29
N TRP A 145 13.31 -0.33 1.29
CA TRP A 145 12.52 -1.54 1.46
C TRP A 145 13.41 -2.76 1.61
N LYS A 146 12.94 -3.77 2.33
CA LYS A 146 13.63 -5.06 2.46
C LYS A 146 13.12 -6.00 1.38
N THR A 147 14.03 -6.70 0.71
CA THR A 147 13.70 -7.71 -0.29
C THR A 147 14.19 -9.08 0.16
N GLN A 148 13.34 -10.10 0.05
CA GLN A 148 13.68 -11.48 0.35
C GLN A 148 13.23 -12.38 -0.81
N ILE A 149 14.12 -13.25 -1.29
CA ILE A 149 13.75 -14.25 -2.29
C ILE A 149 13.01 -15.39 -1.60
N MET A 150 11.79 -15.67 -2.05
CA MET A 150 10.95 -16.76 -1.56
C MET A 150 11.14 -18.03 -2.38
N ALA A 151 11.16 -17.88 -3.70
CA ALA A 151 11.39 -18.99 -4.63
C ALA A 151 12.13 -18.52 -5.86
N LEU A 152 12.89 -19.43 -6.45
CA LEU A 152 13.74 -19.16 -7.61
C LEU A 152 13.83 -20.38 -8.50
N SER A 153 13.67 -20.16 -9.82
CA SER A 153 13.88 -21.16 -10.86
C SER A 153 14.80 -20.57 -11.92
N ASP A 154 16.01 -21.14 -12.03
CA ASP A 154 17.04 -20.66 -12.95
C ASP A 154 16.68 -20.93 -14.42
N GLY A 155 17.14 -20.05 -15.30
CA GLY A 155 17.14 -20.25 -16.75
C GLY A 155 18.35 -21.08 -17.20
N ASP A 156 18.22 -21.76 -18.35
CA ASP A 156 19.25 -22.70 -18.84
C ASP A 156 20.54 -21.98 -19.31
N VAL A 157 20.41 -20.72 -19.75
CA VAL A 157 21.53 -19.88 -20.27
C VAL A 157 21.78 -18.66 -19.37
N GLY A 158 21.23 -18.66 -18.16
CA GLY A 158 21.26 -17.55 -17.22
C GLY A 158 19.90 -16.82 -17.15
N GLY A 159 19.79 -15.92 -16.17
CA GLY A 159 18.49 -15.32 -15.81
C GLY A 159 17.57 -16.29 -15.08
N TYR A 160 16.27 -16.01 -15.05
CA TYR A 160 15.33 -16.77 -14.26
C TYR A 160 14.10 -17.15 -15.11
N LYS A 161 13.67 -18.42 -15.03
CA LYS A 161 12.36 -18.85 -15.53
C LYS A 161 11.24 -18.27 -14.69
N GLU A 162 11.49 -18.25 -13.36
CA GLU A 162 10.57 -17.70 -12.38
C GLU A 162 11.36 -17.21 -11.17
N ILE A 163 10.97 -16.07 -10.62
CA ILE A 163 11.48 -15.59 -9.34
C ILE A 163 10.36 -14.93 -8.55
N ILE A 164 10.25 -15.31 -7.28
CA ILE A 164 9.25 -14.79 -6.34
C ILE A 164 9.97 -14.09 -5.19
N LEU A 165 9.58 -12.85 -4.94
CA LEU A 165 10.17 -11.99 -3.92
C LEU A 165 9.10 -11.55 -2.94
N SER A 166 9.42 -11.50 -1.64
CA SER A 166 8.71 -10.67 -0.68
C SER A 166 9.44 -9.33 -0.59
N ILE A 167 8.68 -8.23 -0.65
CA ILE A 167 9.17 -6.85 -0.52
C ILE A 167 8.41 -6.18 0.61
N SER A 168 9.13 -5.85 1.70
CA SER A 168 8.54 -5.29 2.92
C SER A 168 9.00 -3.86 3.16
N GLY A 169 8.07 -2.99 3.52
CA GLY A 169 8.35 -1.59 3.82
C GLY A 169 7.12 -0.70 3.78
N GLU A 170 7.33 0.59 3.86
CA GLU A 170 6.24 1.56 3.90
C GLU A 170 5.62 1.77 2.51
N ASN A 171 4.29 1.57 2.40
CA ASN A 171 3.50 1.79 1.18
C ASN A 171 4.04 1.06 -0.07
N VAL A 172 4.51 -0.19 0.10
CA VAL A 172 5.10 -0.97 -0.99
C VAL A 172 4.05 -1.30 -2.04
N PHE A 173 2.90 -1.84 -1.63
CA PHE A 173 1.83 -2.22 -2.55
C PHE A 173 1.28 -1.01 -3.30
N SER A 174 1.11 0.13 -2.65
CA SER A 174 0.60 1.35 -3.29
C SER A 174 1.42 1.81 -4.49
N LYS A 175 2.75 1.57 -4.45
CA LYS A 175 3.68 1.95 -5.53
C LYS A 175 3.82 0.86 -6.59
N LEU A 176 3.83 -0.42 -6.18
CA LEU A 176 4.11 -1.53 -7.09
C LEU A 176 2.87 -2.13 -7.75
N LYS A 177 1.66 -1.92 -7.23
CA LYS A 177 0.41 -2.48 -7.79
C LYS A 177 0.20 -2.19 -9.28
N PHE A 178 0.72 -1.08 -9.79
CA PHE A 178 0.62 -0.69 -11.20
C PHE A 178 1.63 -1.38 -12.12
N GLU A 179 2.62 -2.07 -11.56
CA GLU A 179 3.62 -2.83 -12.31
C GLU A 179 3.10 -4.20 -12.75
N SER A 180 1.95 -4.64 -12.21
CA SER A 180 1.36 -5.93 -12.57
C SER A 180 0.95 -5.96 -14.04
N GLY A 181 1.51 -6.92 -14.79
CA GLY A 181 1.19 -7.06 -16.22
C GLY A 181 2.30 -7.69 -17.04
N VAL A 182 2.21 -7.52 -18.34
CA VAL A 182 3.20 -8.04 -19.30
C VAL A 182 4.22 -6.94 -19.64
N HIS A 183 5.46 -7.18 -19.30
CA HIS A 183 6.60 -6.34 -19.66
C HIS A 183 7.24 -6.86 -20.94
N ARG A 184 7.53 -5.97 -21.86
CA ARG A 184 8.10 -6.30 -23.17
C ARG A 184 9.39 -5.53 -23.41
N VAL A 185 10.41 -6.21 -23.88
CA VAL A 185 11.68 -5.62 -24.32
C VAL A 185 11.92 -5.89 -25.80
N GLN A 186 12.43 -4.89 -26.51
CA GLN A 186 12.91 -5.00 -27.88
C GLN A 186 14.37 -4.58 -27.90
N ARG A 187 15.26 -5.57 -28.03
CA ARG A 187 16.70 -5.36 -28.08
C ARG A 187 17.37 -6.45 -28.88
N VAL A 188 18.63 -6.27 -29.20
CA VAL A 188 19.47 -7.37 -29.69
C VAL A 188 19.82 -8.24 -28.48
N PRO A 189 19.40 -9.53 -28.44
CA PRO A 189 19.69 -10.43 -27.34
C PRO A 189 21.17 -10.62 -27.14
N ALA A 190 21.61 -10.86 -25.90
CA ALA A 190 22.99 -11.23 -25.60
C ALA A 190 23.39 -12.58 -26.26
N THR A 191 22.41 -13.41 -26.59
CA THR A 191 22.59 -14.71 -27.25
C THR A 191 22.57 -14.63 -28.79
N GLU A 192 22.32 -13.45 -29.36
CA GLU A 192 22.20 -13.26 -30.81
C GLU A 192 23.53 -12.79 -31.42
N SER A 193 24.04 -13.56 -32.36
CA SER A 193 25.31 -13.25 -33.05
C SER A 193 25.16 -12.41 -34.32
N SER A 194 23.94 -12.37 -34.92
CA SER A 194 23.67 -11.68 -36.19
C SER A 194 23.19 -10.24 -36.02
N GLY A 195 23.06 -9.75 -34.80
CA GLY A 195 22.64 -8.37 -34.51
C GLY A 195 21.16 -8.10 -34.78
N ARG A 196 20.31 -9.10 -34.87
CA ARG A 196 18.87 -8.95 -35.08
C ARG A 196 18.19 -8.52 -33.79
N ILE A 197 17.25 -7.60 -33.90
CA ILE A 197 16.37 -7.18 -32.79
C ILE A 197 15.31 -8.25 -32.60
N HIS A 198 15.22 -8.76 -31.36
CA HIS A 198 14.16 -9.69 -30.94
C HIS A 198 13.22 -9.00 -29.96
N THR A 199 12.02 -9.53 -29.83
CA THR A 199 11.04 -9.13 -28.83
C THR A 199 10.92 -10.24 -27.81
N SER A 200 11.18 -9.93 -26.55
CA SER A 200 11.01 -10.84 -25.43
C SER A 200 10.02 -10.25 -24.43
N ALA A 201 9.30 -11.10 -23.73
CA ALA A 201 8.31 -10.71 -22.74
C ALA A 201 8.54 -11.44 -21.43
N ALA A 202 8.20 -10.76 -20.33
CA ALA A 202 8.10 -11.34 -19.00
C ALA A 202 6.79 -10.87 -18.36
N THR A 203 6.21 -11.70 -17.53
CA THR A 203 5.02 -11.34 -16.75
C THR A 203 5.43 -10.99 -15.33
N VAL A 204 4.92 -9.88 -14.84
CA VAL A 204 5.06 -9.45 -13.45
C VAL A 204 3.70 -9.53 -12.79
N ALA A 205 3.62 -10.23 -11.67
CA ALA A 205 2.43 -10.24 -10.80
C ALA A 205 2.81 -9.59 -9.47
N VAL A 206 1.97 -8.67 -9.02
CA VAL A 206 2.13 -7.96 -7.75
C VAL A 206 0.91 -8.28 -6.91
N LEU A 207 1.12 -8.98 -5.80
CA LEU A 207 0.08 -9.41 -4.88
C LEU A 207 0.34 -8.78 -3.52
N PRO A 208 -0.68 -8.21 -2.84
CA PRO A 208 -0.51 -7.79 -1.46
C PRO A 208 -0.25 -9.02 -0.60
N GLU A 209 0.69 -8.92 0.32
CA GLU A 209 0.89 -9.97 1.31
C GLU A 209 -0.33 -10.01 2.23
N PRO A 210 -1.00 -11.17 2.37
CA PRO A 210 -2.17 -11.27 3.24
C PRO A 210 -1.75 -11.02 4.69
N GLU A 211 -2.58 -10.29 5.43
CA GLU A 211 -2.44 -10.21 6.88
C GLU A 211 -2.62 -11.62 7.49
N ASP A 212 -1.89 -11.90 8.57
CA ASP A 212 -2.05 -13.15 9.32
C ASP A 212 -3.52 -13.27 9.74
N VAL A 213 -4.20 -14.27 9.19
CA VAL A 213 -5.57 -14.57 9.58
C VAL A 213 -5.49 -15.38 10.87
N ASP A 214 -5.89 -14.78 11.96
CA ASP A 214 -6.03 -15.46 13.24
C ASP A 214 -7.26 -16.42 13.12
N VAL A 215 -6.97 -17.68 12.83
CA VAL A 215 -8.02 -18.71 12.69
C VAL A 215 -8.30 -19.30 14.07
N ASP A 216 -9.38 -18.84 14.70
CA ASP A 216 -9.88 -19.43 15.93
C ASP A 216 -10.63 -20.75 15.62
N VAL A 217 -9.93 -21.87 15.75
CA VAL A 217 -10.50 -23.22 15.55
C VAL A 217 -11.10 -23.68 16.85
N GLN A 218 -12.43 -23.66 16.95
CA GLN A 218 -13.17 -24.16 18.13
C GLN A 218 -13.33 -25.68 18.06
N ASP A 219 -13.41 -26.31 19.21
CA ASP A 219 -13.61 -27.79 19.31
C ASP A 219 -14.81 -28.29 18.49
N LYS A 220 -15.85 -27.47 18.33
CA LYS A 220 -17.04 -27.79 17.51
C LYS A 220 -16.76 -27.86 16.00
N ASP A 221 -15.67 -27.22 15.54
CA ASP A 221 -15.29 -27.15 14.14
C ASP A 221 -14.36 -28.31 13.76
N ILE A 222 -14.00 -29.14 14.76
CA ILE A 222 -13.13 -30.29 14.61
C ILE A 222 -13.98 -31.56 14.68
N ARG A 223 -13.90 -32.36 13.62
CA ARG A 223 -14.44 -33.73 13.63
C ARG A 223 -13.28 -34.73 13.64
N ILE A 224 -13.26 -35.57 14.65
CA ILE A 224 -12.26 -36.62 14.78
C ILE A 224 -12.92 -37.98 14.42
N ASP A 225 -12.53 -38.55 13.29
CA ASP A 225 -12.96 -39.89 12.88
C ASP A 225 -11.86 -40.90 13.23
N VAL A 226 -12.23 -41.90 13.97
CA VAL A 226 -11.33 -42.99 14.36
C VAL A 226 -11.69 -44.26 13.60
N PHE A 227 -10.71 -44.83 12.92
CA PHE A 227 -10.91 -46.08 12.20
C PHE A 227 -9.72 -47.03 12.40
N ARG A 228 -10.00 -48.33 12.20
CA ARG A 228 -8.94 -49.35 12.24
C ARG A 228 -8.55 -49.72 10.83
N ALA A 229 -7.25 -49.87 10.59
CA ALA A 229 -6.76 -50.31 9.29
C ALA A 229 -7.30 -51.71 8.97
N SER A 230 -7.95 -51.83 7.80
CA SER A 230 -8.42 -53.14 7.29
C SER A 230 -7.42 -53.65 6.26
N GLY A 231 -6.69 -54.72 6.59
CA GLY A 231 -5.74 -55.37 5.68
C GLY A 231 -5.50 -56.82 6.01
N PRO A 232 -5.01 -57.68 5.09
CA PRO A 232 -4.72 -59.09 5.34
C PRO A 232 -3.43 -59.23 6.16
N GLY A 233 -3.57 -59.23 7.50
CA GLY A 233 -2.55 -59.73 8.42
C GLY A 233 -1.33 -58.83 8.66
N GLY A 234 -1.04 -58.63 9.91
CA GLY A 234 0.14 -57.99 10.47
C GLY A 234 -0.08 -57.67 11.93
N GLN A 235 0.98 -57.67 12.73
CA GLN A 235 0.92 -57.34 14.15
C GLN A 235 0.43 -55.91 14.30
N SER A 236 -0.72 -55.73 14.97
CA SER A 236 -1.37 -54.43 15.25
C SER A 236 -2.26 -53.82 14.14
N VAL A 237 -2.47 -54.45 12.98
CA VAL A 237 -3.31 -53.90 11.89
C VAL A 237 -4.76 -53.71 12.34
N ASN A 238 -5.31 -54.60 13.17
CA ASN A 238 -6.68 -54.51 13.64
C ASN A 238 -6.83 -54.03 15.10
N THR A 239 -5.73 -53.63 15.73
CA THR A 239 -5.72 -53.25 17.16
C THR A 239 -5.34 -51.79 17.38
N THR A 240 -4.72 -51.14 16.40
CA THR A 240 -4.33 -49.72 16.50
C THR A 240 -5.39 -48.84 15.85
N ASP A 241 -5.96 -47.97 16.65
CA ASP A 241 -6.89 -46.97 16.16
C ASP A 241 -6.12 -45.82 15.49
N LEU A 242 -6.50 -45.48 14.26
CA LEU A 242 -5.96 -44.35 13.48
C LEU A 242 -6.98 -43.22 13.54
N SER A 243 -6.54 -41.99 13.77
CA SER A 243 -7.39 -40.80 13.79
C SER A 243 -7.16 -39.94 12.58
N LEU A 244 -8.24 -39.46 11.95
CA LEU A 244 -8.26 -38.41 10.96
C LEU A 244 -8.96 -37.20 11.56
N ILE A 245 -8.33 -36.05 11.48
CA ILE A 245 -8.88 -34.79 11.96
C ILE A 245 -9.35 -34.01 10.72
N HIS A 246 -10.65 -33.70 10.69
CA HIS A 246 -11.23 -32.84 9.68
C HIS A 246 -11.57 -31.49 10.30
N ILE A 247 -11.17 -30.42 9.67
CA ILE A 247 -11.55 -29.06 10.03
C ILE A 247 -12.60 -28.64 9.03
N SER A 248 -13.82 -28.33 9.49
CA SER A 248 -14.87 -27.76 8.64
C SER A 248 -14.67 -26.27 8.48
N GLU A 249 -14.85 -25.74 7.27
CA GLU A 249 -14.88 -24.31 7.07
C GLU A 249 -16.01 -23.68 7.89
N PRO A 250 -15.76 -22.54 8.59
CA PRO A 250 -16.82 -21.81 9.29
C PRO A 250 -17.82 -21.29 8.25
N THR A 251 -19.09 -21.69 8.38
CA THR A 251 -20.22 -21.21 7.57
C THR A 251 -20.65 -19.82 7.98
#